data_ff1c1600ff63a7301d33c45b3eba0c61
#
_entry.id   ff1c1600ff63a7301d33c45b3eba0c61
#
_cell.length_a   1.000
_cell.length_b   1.000
_cell.length_c   1.000
_cell.angle_alpha   90.00
_cell.angle_beta   90.00
_cell.angle_gamma   90.00
#
_symmetry.space_group_name_H-M   'P 1'
#
loop_
_entity.id
_entity.type
_entity.pdbx_description
1 polymer ?
#
loop_
_entity_poly.entity_id
_entity_poly.type
_entity_poly.pdbx_seq_one_letter_code
_entity_poly.pdbx_strand_id
1 'polypeptide(L)'
;IGDQLEINDSFNDDLKGVAATVDIDGTVVLPELGAVRVAGLTRTGVEALLMEKYSPYYDQLDIKARITTRNKKYFVFGEVSAQGEQPFPGDLTLFQAVTKANPNASTANLGRVRLIRADPKDPFVQTYDLGDMVSHGYSTFNVLVQEDDIIYVPPTLMAEVGYFIDTLIFPAKQVLTSLSTAIFSLSFFTGSGAFRNQQSIF
;
A
#
# COMPACT_ATOMS: atom_id res chain seq x y z
N ILE A 1 1.10 11.42 16.29
CA ILE A 1 -0.01 12.14 15.65
C ILE A 1 -0.70 11.19 14.69
N GLY A 2 -2.08 11.17 14.68
CA GLY A 2 -2.86 10.22 13.88
C GLY A 2 -2.94 8.80 14.43
N ASP A 3 -2.26 8.49 15.51
CA ASP A 3 -2.43 7.23 16.24
C ASP A 3 -3.80 7.18 16.91
N GLN A 4 -4.35 5.98 17.05
CA GLN A 4 -5.58 5.77 17.81
C GLN A 4 -5.25 5.22 19.19
N LEU A 5 -5.77 5.89 20.20
CA LEU A 5 -5.76 5.43 21.58
C LEU A 5 -7.12 4.76 21.87
N GLU A 6 -7.09 3.51 22.28
CA GLU A 6 -8.25 2.78 22.79
C GLU A 6 -8.06 2.58 24.30
N ILE A 7 -9.07 2.97 25.07
CA ILE A 7 -9.08 2.88 26.54
C ILE A 7 -10.08 1.83 26.93
N ASN A 8 -9.68 0.95 27.85
CA ASN A 8 -10.55 -0.01 28.49
C ASN A 8 -10.37 0.07 30.00
N ASP A 9 -11.44 0.25 30.74
CA ASP A 9 -11.46 0.14 32.19
C ASP A 9 -12.22 -1.12 32.61
N SER A 10 -11.72 -1.81 33.66
CA SER A 10 -12.30 -3.09 34.10
C SER A 10 -13.54 -2.88 34.99
N PHE A 11 -13.70 -1.70 35.60
CA PHE A 11 -14.74 -1.39 36.58
C PHE A 11 -15.84 -0.47 36.04
N ASN A 12 -15.49 0.38 35.06
CA ASN A 12 -16.39 1.42 34.56
C ASN A 12 -16.75 1.18 33.10
N ASP A 13 -18.02 0.89 32.84
CA ASP A 13 -18.54 0.60 31.51
C ASP A 13 -18.43 1.79 30.55
N ASP A 14 -18.51 3.02 31.08
CA ASP A 14 -18.41 4.27 30.32
C ASP A 14 -17.02 4.48 29.71
N LEU A 15 -15.98 3.81 30.24
CA LEU A 15 -14.62 3.84 29.77
C LEU A 15 -14.21 2.58 28.99
N LYS A 16 -15.16 1.67 28.72
CA LYS A 16 -14.90 0.48 27.91
C LYS A 16 -14.93 0.77 26.41
N GLY A 17 -13.83 0.45 25.73
CA GLY A 17 -13.75 0.59 24.27
C GLY A 17 -13.78 2.04 23.79
N VAL A 18 -13.46 3.00 24.64
CA VAL A 18 -13.36 4.41 24.25
C VAL A 18 -12.15 4.56 23.31
N ALA A 19 -12.43 4.88 22.06
CA ALA A 19 -11.41 5.08 21.04
C ALA A 19 -11.32 6.57 20.68
N ALA A 20 -10.11 7.14 20.79
CA ALA A 20 -9.82 8.52 20.44
C ALA A 20 -8.59 8.61 19.56
N THR A 21 -8.61 9.50 18.57
CA THR A 21 -7.46 9.75 17.70
C THR A 21 -6.61 10.86 18.27
N VAL A 22 -5.28 10.69 18.23
CA VAL A 22 -4.33 11.73 18.62
C VAL A 22 -4.31 12.82 17.55
N ASP A 23 -4.79 13.99 17.89
CA ASP A 23 -4.88 15.15 17.00
C ASP A 23 -3.50 15.75 16.69
N ILE A 24 -3.48 16.71 15.76
CA ILE A 24 -2.25 17.37 15.27
C ILE A 24 -1.48 18.10 16.39
N ASP A 25 -2.18 18.57 17.40
CA ASP A 25 -1.60 19.21 18.60
C ASP A 25 -1.06 18.22 19.64
N GLY A 26 -1.24 16.91 19.40
CA GLY A 26 -0.83 15.83 20.31
C GLY A 26 -1.78 15.57 21.45
N THR A 27 -3.03 16.05 21.37
CA THR A 27 -4.09 15.78 22.34
C THR A 27 -5.04 14.69 21.85
N VAL A 28 -5.75 14.05 22.79
CA VAL A 28 -6.92 13.20 22.54
C VAL A 28 -8.11 13.81 23.25
N VAL A 29 -9.29 13.71 22.65
CA VAL A 29 -10.53 14.13 23.28
C VAL A 29 -11.18 12.91 23.94
N LEU A 30 -11.33 12.97 25.26
CA LEU A 30 -11.86 11.88 26.07
C LEU A 30 -13.13 12.32 26.80
N PRO A 31 -14.06 11.40 27.07
CA PRO A 31 -15.24 11.68 27.86
C PRO A 31 -14.82 12.32 29.18
N GLU A 32 -15.60 13.27 29.67
CA GLU A 32 -15.46 14.00 30.93
C GLU A 32 -14.18 14.82 31.12
N LEU A 33 -13.04 14.38 30.53
CA LEU A 33 -11.75 15.07 30.63
C LEU A 33 -11.55 16.13 29.55
N GLY A 34 -12.29 16.01 28.41
CA GLY A 34 -12.03 16.86 27.26
C GLY A 34 -10.68 16.56 26.60
N ALA A 35 -9.96 17.60 26.18
CA ALA A 35 -8.66 17.46 25.50
C ALA A 35 -7.53 17.16 26.52
N VAL A 36 -6.86 16.02 26.33
CA VAL A 36 -5.74 15.56 27.16
C VAL A 36 -4.52 15.36 26.29
N ARG A 37 -3.37 15.98 26.63
CA ARG A 37 -2.13 15.83 25.89
C ARG A 37 -1.48 14.48 26.18
N VAL A 38 -1.31 13.65 25.14
CA VAL A 38 -0.72 12.32 25.25
C VAL A 38 0.51 12.11 24.36
N ALA A 39 0.76 13.01 23.42
CA ALA A 39 1.91 12.90 22.51
C ALA A 39 3.24 12.86 23.27
N GLY A 40 4.11 11.92 22.87
CA GLY A 40 5.41 11.70 23.49
C GLY A 40 5.40 10.83 24.75
N LEU A 41 4.22 10.41 25.22
CA LEU A 41 4.11 9.47 26.34
C LEU A 41 4.18 8.02 25.86
N THR A 42 4.75 7.17 26.71
CA THR A 42 4.66 5.72 26.55
C THR A 42 3.25 5.23 26.94
N ARG A 43 2.89 4.01 26.56
CA ARG A 43 1.61 3.40 26.95
C ARG A 43 1.37 3.50 28.47
N THR A 44 2.37 3.10 29.26
CA THR A 44 2.32 3.16 30.71
C THR A 44 2.21 4.60 31.23
N GLY A 45 2.85 5.55 30.57
CA GLY A 45 2.72 6.99 30.87
C GLY A 45 1.32 7.52 30.61
N VAL A 46 0.68 7.07 29.53
CA VAL A 46 -0.72 7.42 29.22
C VAL A 46 -1.65 6.79 30.26
N GLU A 47 -1.49 5.51 30.60
CA GLU A 47 -2.29 4.83 31.62
C GLU A 47 -2.21 5.55 32.98
N ALA A 48 -1.00 5.91 33.42
CA ALA A 48 -0.81 6.65 34.67
C ALA A 48 -1.45 8.04 34.65
N LEU A 49 -1.27 8.79 33.55
CA LEU A 49 -1.89 10.11 33.36
C LEU A 49 -3.41 10.02 33.41
N LEU A 50 -4.00 9.02 32.75
CA LEU A 50 -5.45 8.85 32.71
C LEU A 50 -6.01 8.42 34.06
N MET A 51 -5.32 7.54 34.79
CA MET A 51 -5.71 7.18 36.16
C MET A 51 -5.71 8.40 37.09
N GLU A 52 -4.67 9.27 37.01
CA GLU A 52 -4.61 10.51 37.78
C GLU A 52 -5.77 11.43 37.44
N LYS A 53 -6.06 11.64 36.14
CA LYS A 53 -7.09 12.59 35.71
C LYS A 53 -8.52 12.09 35.94
N TYR A 54 -8.74 10.78 35.86
CA TYR A 54 -10.08 10.20 36.12
C TYR A 54 -10.34 9.92 37.61
N SER A 55 -9.30 9.91 38.46
CA SER A 55 -9.49 9.66 39.91
C SER A 55 -10.49 10.56 40.61
N PRO A 56 -10.77 11.82 40.20
CA PRO A 56 -11.84 12.61 40.82
C PRO A 56 -13.25 12.19 40.41
N TYR A 57 -13.41 11.42 39.34
CA TYR A 57 -14.71 11.05 38.75
C TYR A 57 -15.12 9.62 39.12
N TYR A 58 -14.15 8.73 39.40
CA TYR A 58 -14.39 7.31 39.65
C TYR A 58 -13.65 6.82 40.89
N ASP A 59 -14.29 6.04 41.73
CA ASP A 59 -13.72 5.52 42.98
C ASP A 59 -12.73 4.35 42.72
N GLN A 60 -12.96 3.57 41.66
CA GLN A 60 -12.11 2.45 41.28
C GLN A 60 -11.75 2.55 39.77
N LEU A 61 -10.49 2.47 39.48
CA LEU A 61 -9.97 2.59 38.12
C LEU A 61 -8.91 1.49 37.82
N ASP A 62 -9.06 0.81 36.71
CA ASP A 62 -8.04 -0.08 36.14
C ASP A 62 -7.95 0.18 34.63
N ILE A 63 -7.41 1.34 34.27
CA ILE A 63 -7.32 1.80 32.90
C ILE A 63 -6.19 1.06 32.18
N LYS A 64 -6.53 0.40 31.09
CA LYS A 64 -5.63 -0.17 30.12
C LYS A 64 -5.70 0.60 28.81
N ALA A 65 -4.56 1.10 28.35
CA ALA A 65 -4.46 1.82 27.10
C ALA A 65 -3.84 0.92 26.01
N ARG A 66 -4.49 0.90 24.85
CA ARG A 66 -3.96 0.29 23.63
C ARG A 66 -3.72 1.38 22.59
N ILE A 67 -2.50 1.49 22.13
CA ILE A 67 -2.14 2.42 21.05
C ILE A 67 -2.08 1.64 19.76
N THR A 68 -2.88 2.06 18.78
CA THR A 68 -2.89 1.48 17.43
C THR A 68 -2.43 2.55 16.45
N THR A 69 -1.25 2.34 15.89
CA THR A 69 -0.73 3.23 14.85
C THR A 69 -1.44 2.92 13.55
N ARG A 70 -2.33 3.83 13.10
CA ARG A 70 -3.16 3.61 11.89
C ARG A 70 -2.61 4.25 10.63
N ASN A 71 -1.73 5.25 10.76
CA ASN A 71 -1.31 6.07 9.62
C ASN A 71 0.14 5.83 9.18
N LYS A 72 0.82 4.83 9.74
CA LYS A 72 2.14 4.44 9.24
C LYS A 72 2.00 3.72 7.92
N LYS A 73 2.81 4.14 6.96
CA LYS A 73 2.76 3.66 5.59
C LYS A 73 4.16 3.49 5.02
N TYR A 74 4.24 2.71 3.97
CA TYR A 74 5.41 2.63 3.09
C TYR A 74 4.89 2.58 1.64
N PHE A 75 5.75 2.78 0.70
CA PHE A 75 5.35 2.85 -0.71
C PHE A 75 6.06 1.77 -1.52
N VAL A 76 5.35 1.16 -2.47
CA VAL A 76 5.93 0.18 -3.40
C VAL A 76 5.60 0.59 -4.82
N PHE A 77 6.62 0.62 -5.68
CA PHE A 77 6.49 0.95 -7.09
C PHE A 77 7.27 -0.01 -7.99
N GLY A 78 6.96 0.00 -9.28
CA GLY A 78 7.64 -0.79 -10.31
C GLY A 78 6.86 -2.04 -10.70
N GLU A 79 7.55 -3.14 -10.92
CA GLU A 79 6.97 -4.40 -11.43
C GLU A 79 6.25 -5.20 -10.33
N VAL A 80 5.23 -4.58 -9.72
CA VAL A 80 4.35 -5.19 -8.71
C VAL A 80 2.88 -4.91 -9.04
N SER A 81 1.99 -5.81 -8.62
CA SER A 81 0.55 -5.66 -8.86
C SER A 81 -0.09 -4.64 -7.92
N ALA A 82 0.35 -4.57 -6.65
CA ALA A 82 -0.15 -3.62 -5.66
C ALA A 82 0.84 -2.45 -5.50
N GLN A 83 0.81 -1.52 -6.47
CA GLN A 83 1.62 -0.31 -6.43
C GLN A 83 1.00 0.77 -5.52
N GLY A 84 1.85 1.65 -5.00
CA GLY A 84 1.47 2.82 -4.23
C GLY A 84 1.59 2.62 -2.72
N GLU A 85 0.73 3.29 -1.98
CA GLU A 85 0.71 3.30 -0.53
C GLU A 85 0.29 1.96 0.05
N GLN A 86 1.06 1.45 1.03
CA GLN A 86 0.78 0.23 1.76
C GLN A 86 0.81 0.49 3.27
N PRO A 87 -0.08 -0.13 4.05
CA PRO A 87 -0.07 0.03 5.51
C PRO A 87 1.16 -0.63 6.12
N PHE A 88 1.88 0.12 6.97
CA PHE A 88 3.07 -0.35 7.67
C PHE A 88 2.67 -0.93 9.04
N PRO A 89 2.84 -2.24 9.26
CA PRO A 89 2.40 -2.90 10.50
C PRO A 89 3.38 -2.73 11.68
N GLY A 90 4.54 -2.12 11.47
CA GLY A 90 5.63 -2.01 12.45
C GLY A 90 6.82 -2.89 12.06
N ASP A 91 6.80 -4.17 12.39
CA ASP A 91 7.86 -5.10 12.03
C ASP A 91 7.63 -5.67 10.63
N LEU A 92 8.30 -5.10 9.64
CA LEU A 92 8.18 -5.50 8.24
C LEU A 92 9.56 -5.58 7.59
N THR A 93 9.89 -6.73 7.03
CA THR A 93 11.13 -6.89 6.26
C THR A 93 10.92 -6.51 4.80
N LEU A 94 12.01 -6.17 4.09
CA LEU A 94 11.98 -5.82 2.67
C LEU A 94 11.38 -6.96 1.82
N PHE A 95 11.73 -8.20 2.12
CA PHE A 95 11.18 -9.36 1.43
C PHE A 95 9.66 -9.51 1.65
N GLN A 96 9.19 -9.33 2.89
CA GLN A 96 7.76 -9.37 3.19
C GLN A 96 7.00 -8.24 2.49
N ALA A 97 7.56 -7.03 2.47
CA ALA A 97 6.97 -5.87 1.81
C ALA A 97 6.81 -6.10 0.30
N VAL A 98 7.87 -6.59 -0.37
CA VAL A 98 7.84 -6.90 -1.80
C VAL A 98 6.89 -8.06 -2.11
N THR A 99 6.91 -9.12 -1.30
CA THR A 99 5.99 -10.26 -1.46
C THR A 99 4.53 -9.85 -1.31
N LYS A 100 4.23 -8.98 -0.33
CA LYS A 100 2.89 -8.43 -0.11
C LYS A 100 2.40 -7.58 -1.28
N ALA A 101 3.31 -6.88 -1.95
CA ALA A 101 3.01 -6.09 -3.14
C ALA A 101 2.78 -6.96 -4.40
N ASN A 102 2.96 -8.29 -4.30
CA ASN A 102 2.76 -9.26 -5.37
C ASN A 102 3.57 -8.90 -6.63
N PRO A 103 4.88 -9.16 -6.63
CA PRO A 103 5.76 -8.87 -7.76
C PRO A 103 5.38 -9.70 -8.98
N ASN A 104 5.48 -9.10 -10.16
CA ASN A 104 5.18 -9.78 -11.41
C ASN A 104 6.24 -10.85 -11.70
N ALA A 105 5.84 -12.12 -11.72
CA ALA A 105 6.75 -13.26 -11.84
C ALA A 105 7.60 -13.25 -13.12
N SER A 106 7.13 -12.62 -14.21
CA SER A 106 7.81 -12.61 -15.51
C SER A 106 8.66 -11.36 -15.75
N THR A 107 8.32 -10.24 -15.12
CA THR A 107 8.95 -8.93 -15.43
C THR A 107 9.69 -8.32 -14.25
N ALA A 108 9.36 -8.70 -13.01
CA ALA A 108 9.99 -8.17 -11.80
C ALA A 108 11.42 -8.68 -11.63
N ASN A 109 12.38 -7.77 -11.42
CA ASN A 109 13.77 -8.10 -11.13
C ASN A 109 14.02 -8.04 -9.62
N LEU A 110 13.83 -9.16 -8.94
CA LEU A 110 14.07 -9.28 -7.50
C LEU A 110 15.55 -9.20 -7.11
N GLY A 111 16.46 -9.40 -8.07
CA GLY A 111 17.91 -9.24 -7.84
C GLY A 111 18.38 -7.80 -7.73
N ARG A 112 17.50 -6.79 -7.96
CA ARG A 112 17.87 -5.38 -7.98
C ARG A 112 16.83 -4.47 -7.33
N VAL A 113 16.17 -4.95 -6.27
CA VAL A 113 15.19 -4.17 -5.52
C VAL A 113 15.87 -3.01 -4.81
N ARG A 114 15.32 -1.81 -4.94
CA ARG A 114 15.84 -0.60 -4.31
C ARG A 114 14.98 -0.20 -3.13
N LEU A 115 15.64 0.02 -2.00
CA LEU A 115 15.04 0.67 -0.83
C LEU A 115 15.52 2.11 -0.80
N ILE A 116 14.58 3.03 -0.80
CA ILE A 116 14.82 4.47 -0.82
C ILE A 116 14.19 5.05 0.44
N ARG A 117 15.01 5.70 1.25
CA ARG A 117 14.56 6.48 2.40
C ARG A 117 14.76 7.94 2.09
N ALA A 118 13.67 8.65 1.90
CA ALA A 118 13.71 10.06 1.56
C ALA A 118 14.09 10.89 2.79
N ASP A 119 15.24 11.51 2.74
CA ASP A 119 15.68 12.50 3.72
C ASP A 119 16.11 13.78 2.97
N PRO A 120 15.70 14.99 3.42
CA PRO A 120 16.05 16.23 2.74
C PRO A 120 17.54 16.54 2.70
N LYS A 121 18.33 15.96 3.62
CA LYS A 121 19.77 16.25 3.78
C LYS A 121 20.65 15.07 3.38
N ASP A 122 20.22 13.85 3.68
CA ASP A 122 21.00 12.63 3.46
C ASP A 122 20.10 11.50 2.97
N PRO A 123 19.67 11.53 1.69
CA PRO A 123 18.83 10.50 1.12
C PRO A 123 19.56 9.17 1.05
N PHE A 124 18.98 8.12 1.63
CA PHE A 124 19.52 6.77 1.58
C PHE A 124 18.90 6.00 0.41
N VAL A 125 19.74 5.46 -0.47
CA VAL A 125 19.32 4.60 -1.58
C VAL A 125 20.22 3.36 -1.61
N GLN A 126 19.63 2.20 -1.38
CA GLN A 126 20.35 0.92 -1.37
C GLN A 126 19.66 -0.09 -2.28
N THR A 127 20.47 -0.87 -3.01
CA THR A 127 19.98 -1.99 -3.84
C THR A 127 20.20 -3.30 -3.11
N TYR A 128 19.19 -4.15 -3.12
CA TYR A 128 19.18 -5.46 -2.45
C TYR A 128 18.82 -6.57 -3.44
N ASP A 129 19.54 -7.68 -3.33
CA ASP A 129 19.25 -8.90 -4.09
C ASP A 129 18.34 -9.83 -3.26
N LEU A 130 17.03 -9.71 -3.48
CA LEU A 130 16.04 -10.61 -2.88
C LEU A 130 15.90 -11.91 -3.67
N GLY A 131 16.36 -11.94 -4.94
CA GLY A 131 16.37 -13.16 -5.75
C GLY A 131 17.33 -14.20 -5.19
N ASP A 132 18.45 -13.77 -4.64
CA ASP A 132 19.43 -14.65 -3.99
C ASP A 132 18.86 -15.28 -2.70
N MET A 133 18.02 -14.55 -1.98
CA MET A 133 17.29 -15.10 -0.84
C MET A 133 16.31 -16.21 -1.27
N VAL A 134 15.61 -16.04 -2.39
CA VAL A 134 14.64 -17.02 -2.90
C VAL A 134 15.34 -18.26 -3.47
N SER A 135 16.45 -18.09 -4.17
CA SER A 135 17.15 -19.17 -4.88
C SER A 135 18.13 -19.93 -4.00
N HIS A 136 18.81 -19.26 -3.08
CA HIS A 136 19.87 -19.85 -2.25
C HIS A 136 19.63 -19.76 -0.74
N GLY A 137 18.59 -19.07 -0.28
CA GLY A 137 18.26 -18.94 1.13
C GLY A 137 19.09 -17.91 1.90
N TYR A 138 19.87 -17.06 1.22
CA TYR A 138 20.65 -16.00 1.89
C TYR A 138 19.76 -14.87 2.39
N SER A 139 19.59 -14.75 3.70
CA SER A 139 18.75 -13.71 4.34
C SER A 139 19.50 -12.42 4.69
N THR A 140 20.78 -12.31 4.35
CA THR A 140 21.65 -11.17 4.69
C THR A 140 21.09 -9.83 4.19
N PHE A 141 20.36 -9.85 3.10
CA PHE A 141 19.78 -8.65 2.46
C PHE A 141 18.33 -8.37 2.88
N ASN A 142 17.79 -9.13 3.82
CA ASN A 142 16.42 -8.96 4.28
C ASN A 142 16.34 -7.93 5.42
N VAL A 143 16.53 -6.66 5.05
CA VAL A 143 16.53 -5.53 5.98
C VAL A 143 15.12 -5.17 6.42
N LEU A 144 15.02 -4.46 7.56
CA LEU A 144 13.75 -3.90 8.03
C LEU A 144 13.39 -2.63 7.25
N VAL A 145 12.15 -2.59 6.79
CA VAL A 145 11.52 -1.41 6.21
C VAL A 145 11.12 -0.46 7.34
N GLN A 146 11.19 0.82 7.12
CA GLN A 146 10.72 1.86 8.02
C GLN A 146 9.49 2.57 7.45
N GLU A 147 8.85 3.37 8.29
CA GLU A 147 7.79 4.26 7.87
C GLU A 147 8.29 5.22 6.79
N ASP A 148 7.45 5.50 5.80
CA ASP A 148 7.70 6.34 4.63
C ASP A 148 8.83 5.85 3.70
N ASP A 149 9.39 4.64 3.89
CA ASP A 149 10.30 4.04 2.94
C ASP A 149 9.61 3.81 1.59
N ILE A 150 10.35 4.02 0.51
CA ILE A 150 9.93 3.74 -0.86
C ILE A 150 10.69 2.50 -1.35
N ILE A 151 9.95 1.50 -1.77
CA ILE A 151 10.50 0.27 -2.36
C ILE A 151 10.25 0.30 -3.85
N TYR A 152 11.29 0.17 -4.63
CA TYR A 152 11.19 0.12 -6.09
C TYR A 152 11.66 -1.23 -6.61
N VAL A 153 10.77 -1.95 -7.28
CA VAL A 153 11.04 -3.23 -7.94
C VAL A 153 11.22 -2.98 -9.44
N PRO A 154 12.45 -2.97 -9.95
CA PRO A 154 12.70 -2.67 -11.37
C PRO A 154 12.26 -3.82 -12.29
N PRO A 155 12.03 -3.54 -13.58
CA PRO A 155 11.84 -4.58 -14.58
C PRO A 155 13.12 -5.38 -14.83
N THR A 156 12.96 -6.57 -15.40
CA THR A 156 14.08 -7.33 -15.99
C THR A 156 14.53 -6.66 -17.29
N LEU A 157 15.79 -6.88 -17.71
CA LEU A 157 16.30 -6.36 -18.99
C LEU A 157 15.42 -6.76 -20.19
N MET A 158 14.90 -7.97 -20.19
CA MET A 158 13.99 -8.44 -21.26
C MET A 158 12.65 -7.69 -21.24
N ALA A 159 12.14 -7.36 -20.06
CA ALA A 159 10.94 -6.54 -19.93
C ALA A 159 11.18 -5.11 -20.42
N GLU A 160 12.32 -4.48 -20.08
CA GLU A 160 12.70 -3.14 -20.57
C GLU A 160 12.76 -3.11 -22.09
N VAL A 161 13.40 -4.11 -22.72
CA VAL A 161 13.46 -4.24 -24.20
C VAL A 161 12.05 -4.44 -24.76
N GLY A 162 11.22 -5.26 -24.12
CA GLY A 162 9.81 -5.45 -24.49
C GLY A 162 9.01 -4.15 -24.50
N TYR A 163 9.10 -3.37 -23.46
CA TYR A 163 8.43 -2.05 -23.36
C TYR A 163 8.91 -1.07 -24.42
N PHE A 164 10.21 -1.07 -24.71
CA PHE A 164 10.78 -0.23 -25.77
C PHE A 164 10.23 -0.64 -27.17
N ILE A 165 10.20 -1.94 -27.46
CA ILE A 165 9.65 -2.46 -28.72
C ILE A 165 8.15 -2.15 -28.82
N ASP A 166 7.38 -2.36 -27.75
CA ASP A 166 5.96 -2.04 -27.75
C ASP A 166 5.69 -0.56 -27.99
N THR A 167 6.52 0.33 -27.42
CA THR A 167 6.42 1.78 -27.66
C THR A 167 6.68 2.14 -29.11
N LEU A 168 7.65 1.48 -29.78
CA LEU A 168 7.95 1.70 -31.19
C LEU A 168 6.87 1.16 -32.13
N ILE A 169 6.29 -0.01 -31.79
CA ILE A 169 5.33 -0.69 -32.66
C ILE A 169 3.90 -0.23 -32.37
N PHE A 170 3.63 0.43 -31.23
CA PHE A 170 2.31 0.88 -30.85
C PHE A 170 1.56 1.68 -31.93
N PRO A 171 2.17 2.66 -32.61
CA PRO A 171 1.49 3.37 -33.70
C PRO A 171 1.09 2.46 -34.87
N ALA A 172 1.96 1.49 -35.21
CA ALA A 172 1.69 0.56 -36.30
C ALA A 172 0.59 -0.46 -35.94
N LYS A 173 0.54 -0.94 -34.69
CA LYS A 173 -0.56 -1.78 -34.19
C LYS A 173 -1.91 -1.08 -34.28
N GLN A 174 -1.99 0.20 -33.95
CA GLN A 174 -3.24 0.99 -34.05
C GLN A 174 -3.71 1.14 -35.51
N VAL A 175 -2.81 1.42 -36.43
CA VAL A 175 -3.15 1.52 -37.87
C VAL A 175 -3.64 0.18 -38.42
N LEU A 176 -2.98 -0.93 -38.08
CA LEU A 176 -3.40 -2.27 -38.49
C LEU A 176 -4.79 -2.65 -37.93
N THR A 177 -5.05 -2.33 -36.67
CA THR A 177 -6.35 -2.63 -36.04
C THR A 177 -7.48 -1.81 -36.66
N SER A 178 -7.23 -0.52 -36.95
CA SER A 178 -8.24 0.33 -37.61
C SER A 178 -8.51 -0.12 -39.05
N LEU A 179 -7.50 -0.54 -39.79
CA LEU A 179 -7.66 -1.10 -41.15
C LEU A 179 -8.44 -2.40 -41.13
N SER A 180 -8.15 -3.32 -40.22
CA SER A 180 -8.88 -4.58 -40.09
C SER A 180 -10.37 -4.36 -39.76
N THR A 181 -10.67 -3.42 -38.87
CA THR A 181 -12.03 -3.03 -38.52
C THR A 181 -12.77 -2.39 -39.70
N ALA A 182 -12.08 -1.54 -40.47
CA ALA A 182 -12.66 -0.93 -41.67
C ALA A 182 -12.96 -1.96 -42.76
N ILE A 183 -12.06 -2.92 -43.00
CA ILE A 183 -12.26 -4.01 -43.95
C ILE A 183 -13.43 -4.90 -43.51
N PHE A 184 -13.50 -5.22 -42.21
CA PHE A 184 -14.57 -6.04 -41.67
C PHE A 184 -15.94 -5.34 -41.80
N SER A 185 -16.02 -4.04 -41.53
CA SER A 185 -17.26 -3.27 -41.70
C SER A 185 -17.69 -3.18 -43.16
N LEU A 186 -16.75 -3.01 -44.11
CA LEU A 186 -17.05 -2.99 -45.54
C LEU A 186 -17.58 -4.37 -46.03
N SER A 187 -17.06 -5.50 -45.48
CA SER A 187 -17.56 -6.83 -45.85
C SER A 187 -19.01 -7.06 -45.42
N PHE A 188 -19.45 -6.48 -44.30
CA PHE A 188 -20.87 -6.51 -43.91
C PHE A 188 -21.78 -5.71 -44.83
N PHE A 189 -21.31 -4.56 -45.33
CA PHE A 189 -22.12 -3.73 -46.29
C PHE A 189 -22.20 -4.33 -47.68
N THR A 190 -21.16 -5.04 -48.14
CA THR A 190 -21.17 -5.68 -49.47
C THR A 190 -21.85 -7.05 -49.46
N GLY A 191 -21.89 -7.77 -48.31
CA GLY A 191 -22.56 -9.07 -48.19
C GLY A 191 -24.10 -9.00 -48.10
N SER A 192 -24.68 -7.89 -47.69
CA SER A 192 -26.12 -7.74 -47.53
C SER A 192 -26.90 -7.48 -48.86
N GLY A 193 -26.19 -7.26 -49.98
CA GLY A 193 -26.79 -7.02 -51.28
C GLY A 193 -27.05 -8.27 -52.12
N ALA A 194 -26.56 -9.46 -51.76
CA ALA A 194 -26.60 -10.66 -52.59
C ALA A 194 -27.78 -11.61 -52.31
N PHE A 195 -28.60 -11.33 -51.30
CA PHE A 195 -29.72 -12.25 -50.94
C PHE A 195 -31.12 -11.71 -51.23
N ARG A 196 -31.25 -10.72 -52.14
CA ARG A 196 -32.56 -10.12 -52.43
C ARG A 196 -33.04 -10.31 -53.87
N ASN A 197 -32.76 -11.43 -54.50
CA ASN A 197 -33.39 -11.75 -55.81
C ASN A 197 -33.50 -13.26 -56.05
N GLN A 198 -34.33 -13.96 -55.30
CA GLN A 198 -34.92 -15.23 -55.74
C GLN A 198 -36.17 -15.58 -54.92
N GLN A 199 -37.25 -14.80 -55.12
CA GLN A 199 -38.61 -15.28 -54.89
C GLN A 199 -39.58 -14.45 -55.73
N SER A 200 -39.62 -14.74 -57.00
CA SER A 200 -40.84 -14.54 -57.84
C SER A 200 -40.65 -15.38 -59.11
N ILE A 201 -41.11 -16.60 -59.12
CA ILE A 201 -41.72 -17.33 -60.25
C ILE A 201 -42.18 -18.66 -59.67
N PHE A 202 -43.47 -18.79 -59.56
CA PHE A 202 -44.49 -19.81 -59.55
C PHE A 202 -45.56 -19.52 -58.50
#